data_ab80611c324d5b56a2a9124a4fca1d8a
#
_entry.id   ab80611c324d5b56a2a9124a4fca1d8a
#
_cell.length_a   1.000
_cell.length_b   1.000
_cell.length_c   1.000
_cell.angle_alpha   90.00
_cell.angle_beta   90.00
_cell.angle_gamma   90.00
#
_symmetry.space_group_name_H-M   'P 1'
#
loop_
_entity.id
_entity.type
_entity.pdbx_description
1 polymer ?
#
loop_
_entity_poly.entity_id
_entity_poly.type
_entity_poly.pdbx_seq_one_letter_code
_entity_poly.pdbx_strand_id
1 'polypeptide(L)'
;MRSTFLLIAIGSSLAACQTAHQPDKPAMGLAAVNVPIVTSADYVFDAAAPGGSLAPGESDRLNGWFQGLGLGYGDHVYVDGGYAPSARAQVAAIAGRYGMLVSAGAPVTAGTVQPGSVRVIVARRRAVVPGCPNWSQPSQPDWDNKTMSNYGCAVNSNLAAMVADPEDLVHGREGASVTDTRDAIRAVDLYRTKTPTGQGALQAVSSKGGN
;
A
#
# COMPACT_ATOMS: atom_id res chain seq x y z
N MET A 1 52.48 10.50 43.62
CA MET A 1 52.28 10.44 42.16
C MET A 1 51.63 9.13 41.64
N ARG A 2 51.98 7.94 42.12
CA ARG A 2 51.34 6.68 41.66
C ARG A 2 49.86 6.57 42.00
N SER A 3 49.42 7.09 43.14
CA SER A 3 48.05 7.03 43.61
C SER A 3 47.08 7.96 42.83
N THR A 4 47.58 9.12 42.39
CA THR A 4 46.84 10.09 41.59
C THR A 4 46.55 9.60 40.16
N PHE A 5 47.52 8.87 39.55
CA PHE A 5 47.31 8.26 38.25
C PHE A 5 46.25 7.16 38.26
N LEU A 6 46.15 6.40 39.35
CA LEU A 6 45.16 5.34 39.52
C LEU A 6 43.73 5.90 39.64
N LEU A 7 43.58 7.01 40.35
CA LEU A 7 42.27 7.70 40.47
C LEU A 7 41.78 8.32 39.15
N ILE A 8 42.68 8.85 38.34
CA ILE A 8 42.40 9.40 37.02
C ILE A 8 42.00 8.28 36.05
N ALA A 9 42.66 7.12 36.09
CA ALA A 9 42.32 5.97 35.24
C ALA A 9 40.97 5.36 35.57
N ILE A 10 40.54 5.32 36.84
CA ILE A 10 39.21 4.86 37.26
C ILE A 10 38.14 5.86 36.88
N GLY A 11 38.42 7.17 36.98
CA GLY A 11 37.47 8.21 36.58
C GLY A 11 37.16 8.23 35.07
N SER A 12 38.17 7.95 34.23
CA SER A 12 37.97 7.91 32.76
C SER A 12 37.21 6.65 32.30
N SER A 13 37.26 5.55 33.02
CA SER A 13 36.50 4.33 32.68
C SER A 13 35.01 4.46 32.94
N LEU A 14 34.57 5.30 33.88
CA LEU A 14 33.19 5.59 34.18
C LEU A 14 32.53 6.55 33.14
N ALA A 15 33.32 7.37 32.47
CA ALA A 15 32.80 8.28 31.42
C ALA A 15 32.46 7.57 30.11
N ALA A 16 32.96 6.35 29.89
CA ALA A 16 32.73 5.59 28.66
C ALA A 16 31.30 5.00 28.55
N CYS A 17 30.50 5.06 29.62
CA CYS A 17 29.10 4.59 29.62
C CYS A 17 28.07 5.69 29.35
N GLN A 18 28.50 6.88 28.97
CA GLN A 18 27.55 7.89 28.50
C GLN A 18 27.11 7.51 27.08
N THR A 19 25.99 6.83 26.98
CA THR A 19 25.25 6.69 25.73
C THR A 19 24.99 8.11 25.20
N ALA A 20 25.43 8.37 23.97
CA ALA A 20 25.16 9.62 23.31
C ALA A 20 23.65 9.89 23.36
N HIS A 21 23.25 10.86 24.15
CA HIS A 21 21.87 11.29 24.23
C HIS A 21 21.50 11.87 22.86
N GLN A 22 20.76 11.09 22.08
CA GLN A 22 20.22 11.60 20.82
C GLN A 22 19.09 12.59 21.11
N PRO A 23 19.02 13.70 20.36
CA PRO A 23 18.00 14.71 20.58
C PRO A 23 16.63 14.09 20.58
N ASP A 24 15.84 14.44 21.59
CA ASP A 24 14.52 13.91 21.85
C ASP A 24 13.59 14.08 20.64
N LYS A 25 13.34 12.98 19.93
CA LYS A 25 12.14 12.92 19.13
C LYS A 25 10.97 12.75 20.09
N PRO A 26 9.90 13.54 19.97
CA PRO A 26 8.75 13.41 20.85
C PRO A 26 8.23 11.97 20.80
N ALA A 27 7.92 11.40 21.96
CA ALA A 27 7.26 10.10 22.04
C ALA A 27 5.91 10.20 21.33
N MET A 28 5.78 9.52 20.19
CA MET A 28 4.60 9.59 19.33
C MET A 28 3.53 8.56 19.72
N GLY A 29 3.58 8.03 20.93
CA GLY A 29 2.66 7.03 21.42
C GLY A 29 2.71 5.73 20.62
N LEU A 30 1.55 5.09 20.42
CA LEU A 30 1.43 3.86 19.64
C LEU A 30 1.30 4.10 18.12
N ALA A 31 1.15 5.34 17.69
CA ALA A 31 1.06 5.67 16.28
C ALA A 31 2.41 5.46 15.59
N ALA A 32 2.43 4.69 14.51
CA ALA A 32 3.63 4.52 13.70
C ALA A 32 4.00 5.85 13.02
N VAL A 33 5.27 6.24 13.13
CA VAL A 33 5.79 7.42 12.41
C VAL A 33 6.02 7.08 10.93
N ASN A 34 6.41 5.84 10.67
CA ASN A 34 6.70 5.34 9.34
C ASN A 34 5.39 4.80 8.73
N VAL A 35 4.65 5.66 8.07
CA VAL A 35 3.35 5.34 7.43
C VAL A 35 3.49 5.28 5.91
N PRO A 36 2.67 4.48 5.22
CA PRO A 36 2.63 4.47 3.77
C PRO A 36 2.19 5.83 3.23
N ILE A 37 2.86 6.31 2.18
CA ILE A 37 2.37 7.38 1.33
C ILE A 37 2.06 6.82 -0.04
N VAL A 38 0.94 7.29 -0.60
CA VAL A 38 0.49 6.88 -1.93
C VAL A 38 0.83 7.98 -2.92
N THR A 39 1.50 7.59 -4.00
CA THR A 39 1.76 8.46 -5.15
C THR A 39 0.93 8.01 -6.33
N SER A 40 0.38 8.96 -7.08
CA SER A 40 -0.39 8.72 -8.30
C SER A 40 0.29 9.39 -9.49
N ALA A 41 0.32 8.69 -10.62
CA ALA A 41 0.76 9.21 -11.90
C ALA A 41 -0.21 8.75 -12.99
N ASP A 42 -0.76 9.71 -13.75
CA ASP A 42 -1.67 9.44 -14.85
C ASP A 42 -0.96 9.69 -16.18
N TYR A 43 -0.90 8.65 -17.00
CA TYR A 43 -0.34 8.68 -18.34
C TYR A 43 -1.46 8.71 -19.34
N VAL A 44 -1.35 9.56 -20.34
CA VAL A 44 -2.41 9.85 -21.30
C VAL A 44 -1.95 9.56 -22.71
N PHE A 45 -2.81 8.90 -23.49
CA PHE A 45 -2.61 8.62 -24.89
C PHE A 45 -3.88 8.93 -25.67
N ASP A 46 -3.80 9.87 -26.59
CA ASP A 46 -4.92 10.21 -27.47
C ASP A 46 -4.81 9.41 -28.78
N ALA A 47 -5.83 8.58 -29.04
CA ALA A 47 -5.94 7.74 -30.24
C ALA A 47 -7.02 8.29 -31.17
N ALA A 48 -6.75 8.35 -32.47
CA ALA A 48 -7.75 8.69 -33.46
C ALA A 48 -8.81 7.58 -33.53
N ALA A 49 -10.08 7.97 -33.37
CA ALA A 49 -11.23 7.06 -33.40
C ALA A 49 -12.43 7.71 -34.14
N PRO A 50 -12.29 7.99 -35.43
CA PRO A 50 -13.38 8.58 -36.20
C PRO A 50 -14.55 7.60 -36.25
N GLY A 51 -15.73 8.06 -35.76
CA GLY A 51 -16.92 7.22 -35.67
C GLY A 51 -16.90 6.17 -34.58
N GLY A 52 -15.99 6.24 -33.61
CA GLY A 52 -15.93 5.37 -32.43
C GLY A 52 -15.14 4.07 -32.62
N SER A 53 -14.47 3.89 -33.75
CA SER A 53 -13.53 2.80 -33.97
C SER A 53 -12.10 3.36 -34.11
N LEU A 54 -11.12 2.68 -33.53
CA LEU A 54 -9.73 3.09 -33.66
C LEU A 54 -9.35 3.12 -35.15
N ALA A 55 -8.69 4.21 -35.57
CA ALA A 55 -8.19 4.32 -36.94
C ALA A 55 -7.12 3.27 -37.25
N PRO A 56 -6.89 2.93 -38.52
CA PRO A 56 -5.84 2.02 -38.91
C PRO A 56 -4.48 2.42 -38.32
N GLY A 57 -3.77 1.48 -37.70
CA GLY A 57 -2.48 1.70 -37.05
C GLY A 57 -2.55 2.23 -35.60
N GLU A 58 -3.69 2.76 -35.15
CA GLU A 58 -3.82 3.24 -33.76
C GLU A 58 -3.73 2.11 -32.74
N SER A 59 -4.21 0.92 -33.08
CA SER A 59 -4.08 -0.28 -32.24
C SER A 59 -2.61 -0.63 -31.98
N ASP A 60 -1.76 -0.53 -33.02
CA ASP A 60 -0.34 -0.83 -32.88
C ASP A 60 0.40 0.26 -32.11
N ARG A 61 0.03 1.53 -32.34
CA ARG A 61 0.56 2.67 -31.56
C ARG A 61 0.21 2.54 -30.09
N LEU A 62 -1.03 2.22 -29.76
CA LEU A 62 -1.49 2.00 -28.39
C LEU A 62 -0.78 0.81 -27.76
N ASN A 63 -0.63 -0.29 -28.48
CA ASN A 63 0.11 -1.45 -28.00
C ASN A 63 1.58 -1.11 -27.71
N GLY A 64 2.25 -0.39 -28.63
CA GLY A 64 3.62 0.10 -28.40
C GLY A 64 3.75 1.02 -27.20
N TRP A 65 2.74 1.88 -26.98
CA TRP A 65 2.70 2.76 -25.81
C TRP A 65 2.54 1.96 -24.50
N PHE A 66 1.66 0.95 -24.46
CA PHE A 66 1.53 0.06 -23.30
C PHE A 66 2.84 -0.70 -23.01
N GLN A 67 3.54 -1.14 -24.04
CA GLN A 67 4.86 -1.77 -23.89
C GLN A 67 5.88 -0.78 -23.30
N GLY A 68 5.92 0.44 -23.83
CA GLY A 68 6.83 1.49 -23.35
C GLY A 68 6.59 1.88 -21.89
N LEU A 69 5.32 1.89 -21.45
CA LEU A 69 4.96 2.12 -20.05
C LEU A 69 5.25 0.91 -19.16
N GLY A 70 5.45 -0.28 -19.72
CA GLY A 70 5.48 -1.53 -18.95
C GLY A 70 4.16 -1.74 -18.23
N LEU A 71 3.03 -1.66 -18.96
CA LEU A 71 1.69 -1.85 -18.41
C LEU A 71 1.59 -3.19 -17.69
N GLY A 72 1.13 -3.20 -16.45
CA GLY A 72 1.07 -4.41 -15.64
C GLY A 72 0.27 -4.24 -14.36
N TYR A 73 0.41 -5.21 -13.48
CA TYR A 73 -0.29 -5.26 -12.21
C TYR A 73 -0.13 -3.96 -11.40
N GLY A 74 -1.25 -3.46 -10.85
CA GLY A 74 -1.31 -2.20 -10.11
C GLY A 74 -1.60 -0.96 -10.98
N ASP A 75 -1.69 -1.13 -12.30
CA ASP A 75 -2.15 -0.08 -13.20
C ASP A 75 -3.67 -0.17 -13.43
N HIS A 76 -4.32 0.98 -13.60
CA HIS A 76 -5.73 1.05 -13.97
C HIS A 76 -5.85 1.69 -15.34
N VAL A 77 -6.55 1.03 -16.26
CA VAL A 77 -6.77 1.52 -17.63
C VAL A 77 -8.17 2.10 -17.76
N TYR A 78 -8.26 3.31 -18.27
CA TYR A 78 -9.54 3.99 -18.53
C TYR A 78 -9.61 4.47 -19.97
N VAL A 79 -10.85 4.67 -20.45
CA VAL A 79 -11.11 5.25 -21.76
C VAL A 79 -12.09 6.40 -21.58
N ASP A 80 -11.70 7.59 -22.06
CA ASP A 80 -12.46 8.82 -21.96
C ASP A 80 -12.69 9.46 -23.35
N GLY A 81 -13.68 10.34 -23.44
CA GLY A 81 -14.06 11.04 -24.65
C GLY A 81 -15.43 10.65 -25.19
N GLY A 82 -15.93 11.42 -26.17
CA GLY A 82 -17.25 11.20 -26.73
C GLY A 82 -17.47 9.84 -27.41
N TYR A 83 -16.41 9.20 -27.86
CA TYR A 83 -16.42 7.89 -28.49
C TYR A 83 -15.93 6.76 -27.57
N ALA A 84 -15.67 7.04 -26.29
CA ALA A 84 -15.19 6.06 -25.32
C ALA A 84 -16.04 4.79 -25.27
N PRO A 85 -17.38 4.84 -25.25
CA PRO A 85 -18.20 3.61 -25.21
C PRO A 85 -17.95 2.68 -26.40
N SER A 86 -17.78 3.23 -27.60
CA SER A 86 -17.61 2.45 -28.83
C SER A 86 -16.18 1.89 -28.96
N ALA A 87 -15.17 2.71 -28.63
CA ALA A 87 -13.76 2.31 -28.71
C ALA A 87 -13.31 1.39 -27.56
N ARG A 88 -14.08 1.38 -26.45
CA ARG A 88 -13.74 0.65 -25.23
C ARG A 88 -13.41 -0.81 -25.45
N ALA A 89 -14.19 -1.51 -26.28
CA ALA A 89 -13.97 -2.94 -26.55
C ALA A 89 -12.63 -3.20 -27.27
N GLN A 90 -12.23 -2.31 -28.18
CA GLN A 90 -10.96 -2.41 -28.89
C GLN A 90 -9.78 -2.13 -27.95
N VAL A 91 -9.87 -1.10 -27.13
CA VAL A 91 -8.87 -0.79 -26.10
C VAL A 91 -8.77 -1.94 -25.09
N ALA A 92 -9.91 -2.50 -24.64
CA ALA A 92 -9.96 -3.63 -23.73
C ALA A 92 -9.29 -4.90 -24.31
N ALA A 93 -9.47 -5.15 -25.61
CA ALA A 93 -8.81 -6.28 -26.28
C ALA A 93 -7.27 -6.12 -26.28
N ILE A 94 -6.77 -4.89 -26.40
CA ILE A 94 -5.32 -4.61 -26.38
C ILE A 94 -4.81 -4.69 -24.92
N ALA A 95 -5.48 -4.03 -23.96
CA ALA A 95 -5.11 -4.05 -22.56
C ALA A 95 -5.18 -5.48 -21.97
N GLY A 96 -6.13 -6.30 -22.42
CA GLY A 96 -6.27 -7.70 -22.04
C GLY A 96 -5.05 -8.57 -22.35
N ARG A 97 -4.23 -8.21 -23.34
CA ARG A 97 -2.96 -8.90 -23.64
C ARG A 97 -1.94 -8.76 -22.49
N TYR A 98 -2.09 -7.70 -21.68
CA TYR A 98 -1.29 -7.41 -20.50
C TYR A 98 -2.00 -7.86 -19.20
N GLY A 99 -3.14 -8.56 -19.29
CA GLY A 99 -3.92 -8.98 -18.15
C GLY A 99 -4.74 -7.86 -17.52
N MET A 100 -4.89 -6.71 -18.19
CA MET A 100 -5.55 -5.53 -17.64
C MET A 100 -7.00 -5.41 -18.13
N LEU A 101 -7.88 -4.98 -17.24
CA LEU A 101 -9.27 -4.65 -17.55
C LEU A 101 -9.40 -3.12 -17.67
N VAL A 102 -10.31 -2.70 -18.55
CA VAL A 102 -10.67 -1.28 -18.66
C VAL A 102 -11.70 -0.93 -17.59
N SER A 103 -11.34 -0.04 -16.68
CA SER A 103 -12.16 0.42 -15.56
C SER A 103 -13.16 1.49 -16.02
N ALA A 104 -14.28 1.62 -15.31
CA ALA A 104 -15.24 2.70 -15.48
C ALA A 104 -14.81 3.94 -14.68
N GLY A 105 -15.33 5.12 -15.03
CA GLY A 105 -15.07 6.34 -14.26
C GLY A 105 -13.67 6.89 -14.50
N ALA A 106 -13.38 7.28 -15.75
CA ALA A 106 -12.08 7.87 -16.10
C ALA A 106 -11.76 9.09 -15.22
N PRO A 107 -10.52 9.20 -14.70
CA PRO A 107 -10.10 10.37 -13.95
C PRO A 107 -10.06 11.61 -14.87
N VAL A 108 -10.22 12.78 -14.26
CA VAL A 108 -10.12 14.06 -14.97
C VAL A 108 -8.65 14.30 -15.31
N THR A 109 -8.36 14.42 -16.60
CA THR A 109 -7.01 14.69 -17.11
C THR A 109 -6.90 16.09 -17.69
N ALA A 110 -5.68 16.60 -17.76
CA ALA A 110 -5.43 17.91 -18.37
C ALA A 110 -5.76 17.91 -19.88
N GLY A 111 -6.34 19.01 -20.34
CA GLY A 111 -6.72 19.22 -21.75
C GLY A 111 -8.01 18.51 -22.14
N THR A 112 -8.57 18.94 -23.26
CA THR A 112 -9.82 18.37 -23.82
C THR A 112 -9.50 17.30 -24.83
N VAL A 113 -10.31 16.23 -24.85
CA VAL A 113 -10.24 15.20 -25.89
C VAL A 113 -10.74 15.78 -27.21
N GLN A 114 -9.92 15.65 -28.25
CA GLN A 114 -10.27 16.19 -29.57
C GLN A 114 -11.45 15.44 -30.18
N PRO A 115 -12.34 16.13 -30.94
CA PRO A 115 -13.38 15.46 -31.69
C PRO A 115 -12.80 14.41 -32.66
N GLY A 116 -13.38 13.22 -32.68
CA GLY A 116 -12.88 12.08 -33.48
C GLY A 116 -11.70 11.34 -32.87
N SER A 117 -11.39 11.58 -31.59
CA SER A 117 -10.41 10.81 -30.84
C SER A 117 -10.98 10.27 -29.53
N VAL A 118 -10.28 9.30 -28.96
CA VAL A 118 -10.50 8.78 -27.62
C VAL A 118 -9.22 8.91 -26.83
N ARG A 119 -9.35 9.17 -25.56
CA ARG A 119 -8.25 9.26 -24.61
C ARG A 119 -8.16 7.98 -23.82
N VAL A 120 -7.04 7.31 -23.90
CA VAL A 120 -6.69 6.16 -23.05
C VAL A 120 -5.83 6.68 -21.91
N ILE A 121 -6.21 6.37 -20.68
CA ILE A 121 -5.54 6.82 -19.48
C ILE A 121 -5.05 5.59 -18.73
N VAL A 122 -3.77 5.59 -18.36
CA VAL A 122 -3.18 4.59 -17.46
C VAL A 122 -2.86 5.30 -16.15
N ALA A 123 -3.64 5.02 -15.12
CA ALA A 123 -3.38 5.52 -13.79
C ALA A 123 -2.53 4.52 -13.02
N ARG A 124 -1.36 4.93 -12.61
CA ARG A 124 -0.42 4.15 -11.81
C ARG A 124 -0.34 4.69 -10.41
N ARG A 125 -0.65 3.85 -9.43
CA ARG A 125 -0.59 4.20 -8.02
C ARG A 125 0.44 3.33 -7.33
N ARG A 126 1.24 3.94 -6.46
CA ARG A 126 2.26 3.23 -5.69
C ARG A 126 2.22 3.67 -4.24
N ALA A 127 2.24 2.70 -3.34
CA ALA A 127 2.42 2.95 -1.93
C ALA A 127 3.88 2.66 -1.55
N VAL A 128 4.50 3.57 -0.84
CA VAL A 128 5.85 3.41 -0.31
C VAL A 128 5.92 3.98 1.11
N VAL A 129 6.79 3.45 1.93
CA VAL A 129 7.06 4.00 3.27
C VAL A 129 8.42 4.70 3.23
N PRO A 130 8.43 6.04 3.14
CA PRO A 130 9.68 6.78 3.03
C PRO A 130 10.57 6.59 4.26
N GLY A 131 11.87 6.55 4.03
CA GLY A 131 12.85 6.43 5.11
C GLY A 131 12.92 5.06 5.78
N CYS A 132 12.24 4.04 5.25
CA CYS A 132 12.32 2.67 5.72
C CYS A 132 13.29 1.83 4.86
N PRO A 133 14.08 0.94 5.49
CA PRO A 133 14.22 0.75 6.94
C PRO A 133 15.02 1.88 7.61
N ASN A 134 14.67 2.21 8.86
CA ASN A 134 15.35 3.27 9.61
C ASN A 134 16.06 2.72 10.84
N TRP A 135 17.36 2.53 10.74
CA TRP A 135 18.24 2.02 11.79
C TRP A 135 19.05 3.13 12.49
N SER A 136 18.56 4.37 12.44
CA SER A 136 19.27 5.51 13.04
C SER A 136 19.36 5.46 14.57
N GLN A 137 18.48 4.68 15.21
CA GLN A 137 18.50 4.42 16.64
C GLN A 137 18.70 2.92 16.88
N PRO A 138 19.66 2.54 17.74
CA PRO A 138 19.81 1.15 18.14
C PRO A 138 18.60 0.68 18.95
N SER A 139 18.26 -0.61 18.82
CA SER A 139 17.14 -1.20 19.56
C SER A 139 17.45 -1.42 21.05
N GLN A 140 18.73 -1.41 21.43
CA GLN A 140 19.19 -1.63 22.81
C GLN A 140 20.51 -0.89 23.06
N PRO A 141 20.72 -0.33 24.26
CA PRO A 141 19.74 -0.20 25.33
C PRO A 141 18.77 0.98 25.06
N ASP A 142 17.47 0.76 25.26
CA ASP A 142 16.48 1.83 25.26
C ASP A 142 15.82 1.90 26.64
N TRP A 143 16.31 2.80 27.45
CA TRP A 143 15.83 3.03 28.83
C TRP A 143 14.68 4.04 28.87
N ASP A 144 14.43 4.74 27.76
CA ASP A 144 13.46 5.83 27.69
C ASP A 144 12.04 5.33 27.38
N ASN A 145 11.87 4.03 27.08
CA ASN A 145 10.59 3.45 26.69
C ASN A 145 9.89 4.23 25.55
N LYS A 146 10.68 4.65 24.55
CA LYS A 146 10.21 5.38 23.36
C LYS A 146 10.07 4.44 22.18
N THR A 147 9.24 4.83 21.20
CA THR A 147 9.18 4.13 19.93
C THR A 147 10.49 4.27 19.16
N MET A 148 11.02 3.16 18.69
CA MET A 148 12.26 3.14 17.90
C MET A 148 12.09 3.82 16.55
N SER A 149 13.20 4.28 15.98
CA SER A 149 13.20 4.90 14.64
C SER A 149 12.61 3.99 13.54
N ASN A 150 12.76 2.68 13.69
CA ASN A 150 12.26 1.67 12.74
C ASN A 150 10.83 1.18 13.04
N TYR A 151 10.16 1.77 14.05
CA TYR A 151 8.82 1.34 14.45
C TYR A 151 7.82 1.56 13.31
N GLY A 152 7.09 0.51 12.96
CA GLY A 152 6.14 0.51 11.85
C GLY A 152 6.75 0.27 10.46
N CYS A 153 8.07 0.36 10.28
CA CYS A 153 8.69 0.16 8.96
C CYS A 153 8.36 -1.21 8.37
N ALA A 154 8.58 -2.30 9.11
CA ALA A 154 8.36 -3.65 8.59
C ALA A 154 6.89 -3.90 8.25
N VAL A 155 5.97 -3.57 9.18
CA VAL A 155 4.52 -3.79 8.99
C VAL A 155 3.98 -2.92 7.86
N ASN A 156 4.31 -1.63 7.87
CA ASN A 156 3.77 -0.69 6.90
C ASN A 156 4.40 -0.86 5.50
N SER A 157 5.68 -1.26 5.41
CA SER A 157 6.28 -1.59 4.11
C SER A 157 5.67 -2.86 3.52
N ASN A 158 5.41 -3.88 4.35
CA ASN A 158 4.71 -5.08 3.89
C ASN A 158 3.27 -4.75 3.47
N LEU A 159 2.55 -3.94 4.24
CA LEU A 159 1.22 -3.48 3.88
C LEU A 159 1.24 -2.74 2.53
N ALA A 160 2.16 -1.79 2.36
CA ALA A 160 2.32 -1.03 1.12
C ALA A 160 2.64 -1.92 -0.10
N ALA A 161 3.42 -3.01 0.12
CA ALA A 161 3.80 -3.95 -0.94
C ALA A 161 2.68 -4.95 -1.29
N MET A 162 1.80 -5.26 -0.34
CA MET A 162 0.77 -6.30 -0.50
C MET A 162 -0.60 -5.76 -0.89
N VAL A 163 -0.86 -4.47 -0.70
CA VAL A 163 -2.14 -3.87 -1.05
C VAL A 163 -2.34 -3.92 -2.57
N ALA A 164 -3.49 -4.43 -3.00
CA ALA A 164 -3.80 -4.59 -4.42
C ALA A 164 -4.08 -3.24 -5.12
N ASP A 165 -4.74 -2.34 -4.42
CA ASP A 165 -4.97 -0.97 -4.84
C ASP A 165 -4.46 -0.01 -3.76
N PRO A 166 -3.33 0.68 -3.99
CA PRO A 166 -2.77 1.61 -3.02
C PRO A 166 -3.70 2.76 -2.61
N GLU A 167 -4.67 3.12 -3.44
CA GLU A 167 -5.64 4.16 -3.13
C GLU A 167 -6.55 3.77 -1.95
N ASP A 168 -6.79 2.47 -1.77
CA ASP A 168 -7.55 1.94 -0.63
C ASP A 168 -6.91 2.30 0.74
N LEU A 169 -5.60 2.59 0.77
CA LEU A 169 -4.92 3.04 1.98
C LEU A 169 -5.28 4.48 2.39
N VAL A 170 -5.76 5.27 1.44
CA VAL A 170 -6.11 6.68 1.65
C VAL A 170 -7.60 6.86 1.87
N HIS A 171 -8.41 6.26 1.03
CA HIS A 171 -9.86 6.47 1.00
C HIS A 171 -10.65 5.27 1.53
N GLY A 172 -9.99 4.11 1.66
CA GLY A 172 -10.70 2.85 1.87
C GLY A 172 -11.43 2.40 0.61
N ARG A 173 -11.97 1.21 0.66
CA ARG A 173 -12.80 0.69 -0.43
C ARG A 173 -14.26 0.79 -0.03
N GLU A 174 -15.07 1.40 -0.88
CA GLU A 174 -16.51 1.32 -0.70
C GLU A 174 -16.95 -0.14 -0.81
N GLY A 175 -17.71 -0.58 0.19
CA GLY A 175 -18.33 -1.90 0.16
C GLY A 175 -19.29 -2.01 -1.03
N ALA A 176 -19.54 -3.22 -1.50
CA ALA A 176 -20.61 -3.44 -2.47
C ALA A 176 -21.90 -2.84 -1.92
N SER A 177 -22.56 -1.99 -2.72
CA SER A 177 -23.82 -1.30 -2.35
C SER A 177 -24.97 -2.27 -2.00
N VAL A 178 -24.77 -3.55 -2.26
CA VAL A 178 -25.68 -4.64 -1.90
C VAL A 178 -24.95 -5.59 -0.96
N THR A 179 -24.80 -5.18 0.29
CA THR A 179 -24.54 -6.15 1.36
C THR A 179 -25.86 -6.85 1.63
N ASP A 180 -25.90 -8.19 1.49
CA ASP A 180 -27.09 -8.93 1.90
C ASP A 180 -27.30 -8.71 3.40
N THR A 181 -28.32 -7.90 3.72
CA THR A 181 -28.66 -7.53 5.09
C THR A 181 -28.88 -8.78 5.95
N ARG A 182 -29.31 -9.87 5.33
CA ARG A 182 -29.54 -11.16 6.01
C ARG A 182 -28.21 -11.77 6.48
N ASP A 183 -27.14 -11.71 5.66
CA ASP A 183 -25.84 -12.24 6.03
C ASP A 183 -25.18 -11.38 7.11
N ALA A 184 -25.32 -10.07 7.05
CA ALA A 184 -24.85 -9.16 8.09
C ALA A 184 -25.56 -9.41 9.44
N ILE A 185 -26.90 -9.54 9.43
CA ILE A 185 -27.70 -9.85 10.63
C ILE A 185 -27.30 -11.22 11.18
N ARG A 186 -27.13 -12.23 10.34
CA ARG A 186 -26.73 -13.58 10.74
C ARG A 186 -25.35 -13.59 11.39
N ALA A 187 -24.41 -12.82 10.86
CA ALA A 187 -23.07 -12.70 11.44
C ALA A 187 -23.12 -12.06 12.84
N VAL A 188 -23.91 -11.01 13.01
CA VAL A 188 -24.10 -10.32 14.31
C VAL A 188 -24.83 -11.26 15.31
N ASP A 189 -25.83 -11.98 14.89
CA ASP A 189 -26.56 -12.92 15.73
C ASP A 189 -25.67 -14.09 16.16
N LEU A 190 -24.87 -14.64 15.25
CA LEU A 190 -23.88 -15.67 15.58
C LEU A 190 -22.84 -15.14 16.60
N TYR A 191 -22.37 -13.92 16.43
CA TYR A 191 -21.42 -13.32 17.38
C TYR A 191 -22.05 -13.13 18.77
N ARG A 192 -23.31 -12.71 18.84
CA ARG A 192 -24.01 -12.48 20.11
C ARG A 192 -24.45 -13.76 20.82
N THR A 193 -24.76 -14.80 20.05
CA THR A 193 -25.29 -16.07 20.59
C THR A 193 -24.22 -17.13 20.83
N LYS A 194 -23.07 -17.00 20.13
CA LYS A 194 -21.98 -17.95 20.27
C LYS A 194 -21.34 -17.82 21.64
N THR A 195 -21.27 -18.93 22.36
CA THR A 195 -20.56 -19.00 23.64
C THR A 195 -19.10 -18.60 23.46
N PRO A 196 -18.55 -17.66 24.27
CA PRO A 196 -17.15 -17.28 24.18
C PRO A 196 -16.21 -18.48 24.28
N THR A 197 -15.21 -18.52 23.42
CA THR A 197 -14.16 -19.54 23.47
C THR A 197 -13.42 -19.42 24.80
N GLY A 198 -13.62 -20.34 25.72
CA GLY A 198 -13.04 -20.31 27.07
C GLY A 198 -14.05 -20.54 28.18
N GLN A 199 -15.35 -20.53 27.90
CA GLN A 199 -16.37 -20.99 28.87
C GLN A 199 -16.53 -22.52 28.93
N GLY A 200 -15.99 -23.26 27.96
CA GLY A 200 -15.88 -24.72 28.03
C GLY A 200 -14.65 -25.12 28.84
N ALA A 201 -14.79 -26.03 29.74
CA ALA A 201 -13.62 -26.64 30.41
C ALA A 201 -12.63 -27.13 29.35
N LEU A 202 -11.35 -26.83 29.54
CA LEU A 202 -10.28 -27.39 28.71
C LEU A 202 -10.40 -28.89 28.74
N GLN A 203 -10.43 -29.56 27.59
CA GLN A 203 -10.34 -31.02 27.56
C GLN A 203 -9.06 -31.43 28.28
N ALA A 204 -9.24 -32.28 29.30
CA ALA A 204 -8.10 -32.82 30.03
C ALA A 204 -7.25 -33.63 29.02
N VAL A 205 -6.08 -33.11 28.69
CA VAL A 205 -5.11 -33.84 27.90
C VAL A 205 -4.46 -34.83 28.85
N SER A 206 -4.68 -36.14 28.64
CA SER A 206 -3.99 -37.18 29.39
C SER A 206 -2.49 -37.08 29.13
N SER A 207 -1.71 -36.79 30.17
CA SER A 207 -0.25 -36.80 30.12
C SER A 207 0.34 -38.20 30.22
N LYS A 208 -0.47 -39.26 30.27
CA LYS A 208 -0.01 -40.63 30.16
C LYS A 208 0.38 -40.90 28.72
N GLY A 209 1.70 -40.91 28.48
CA GLY A 209 2.26 -41.45 27.26
C GLY A 209 1.78 -42.89 27.08
N GLY A 210 1.17 -43.15 25.93
CA GLY A 210 0.84 -44.50 25.52
C GLY A 210 2.13 -45.30 25.36
N ASN A 211 2.13 -46.49 25.94
CA ASN A 211 3.07 -47.55 25.61
C ASN A 211 2.92 -47.95 24.16
#